data_86571b4af63fad83ab7483d81d00027c
#
_entry.id   86571b4af63fad83ab7483d81d00027c
#
_cell.length_a   1.000
_cell.length_b   1.000
_cell.length_c   1.000
_cell.angle_alpha   90.00
_cell.angle_beta   90.00
_cell.angle_gamma   90.00
#
_symmetry.space_group_name_H-M   'P 1'
#
loop_
_entity.id
_entity.type
_entity.pdbx_description
1 polymer ?
#
loop_
_entity_poly.entity_id
_entity_poly.type
_entity_poly.pdbx_seq_one_letter_code
_entity_poly.pdbx_strand_id
1 'polypeptide(L)'
;MENKKKVAVITGASSGIGLAAAKALLARGYTVYNLSRSRCPENGVVSLRCDVCSEADVAGAFAKVAEKSGGIDLLICNAGYGISGAVEFTDNADAERLFKVNFFGVYKCIKSALPLLRAGKNGKKAGRIIVTSSAAAVFAIPFQAFYSASKAALNSLAFALSNELSLFGIQVCAVMLGDVRTGFTDAREKTFAGDELYGSMISHSVRAMEKDERGGMSADAVGRKICRIAEKRRMPVRCTVGGKYKLFVFLSRLLPQRLQNKIIGKMYM
;
A
#
# COMPACT_ATOMS: atom_id res chain seq x y z
N MET A 1 4.89 -26.47 24.78
CA MET A 1 3.94 -25.95 23.78
C MET A 1 4.77 -25.34 22.67
N GLU A 2 4.75 -25.92 21.48
CA GLU A 2 5.42 -25.34 20.32
C GLU A 2 4.90 -23.92 20.09
N ASN A 3 5.81 -22.96 20.09
CA ASN A 3 5.50 -21.55 19.85
C ASN A 3 5.15 -21.40 18.36
N LYS A 4 3.87 -21.66 18.01
CA LYS A 4 3.42 -21.63 16.60
C LYS A 4 3.74 -20.26 16.00
N LYS A 5 4.59 -20.25 14.94
CA LYS A 5 5.01 -19.04 14.22
C LYS A 5 3.78 -18.25 13.78
N LYS A 6 3.82 -16.93 13.93
CA LYS A 6 2.79 -16.03 13.38
C LYS A 6 2.77 -16.10 11.87
N VAL A 7 1.61 -15.87 11.27
CA VAL A 7 1.40 -15.91 9.83
C VAL A 7 1.15 -14.51 9.28
N ALA A 8 1.93 -14.12 8.30
CA ALA A 8 1.76 -12.89 7.55
C ALA A 8 1.48 -13.17 6.07
N VAL A 9 0.49 -12.48 5.51
CA VAL A 9 0.19 -12.47 4.08
C VAL A 9 0.46 -11.07 3.54
N ILE A 10 1.23 -10.99 2.45
CA ILE A 10 1.62 -9.71 1.83
C ILE A 10 1.25 -9.77 0.34
N THR A 11 0.50 -8.80 -0.14
CA THR A 11 0.30 -8.64 -1.57
C THR A 11 1.43 -7.83 -2.20
N GLY A 12 1.98 -8.30 -3.33
CA GLY A 12 3.07 -7.61 -4.02
C GLY A 12 4.42 -7.70 -3.31
N ALA A 13 4.73 -8.82 -2.64
CA ALA A 13 6.04 -9.03 -2.00
C ALA A 13 7.13 -9.57 -2.95
N SER A 14 6.91 -9.54 -4.25
CA SER A 14 7.94 -9.91 -5.25
C SER A 14 9.02 -8.84 -5.43
N SER A 15 8.78 -7.61 -5.02
CA SER A 15 9.73 -6.49 -5.15
C SER A 15 9.48 -5.37 -4.14
N GLY A 16 10.35 -4.37 -4.15
CA GLY A 16 10.18 -3.08 -3.46
C GLY A 16 9.84 -3.21 -1.97
N ILE A 17 8.86 -2.44 -1.55
CA ILE A 17 8.45 -2.34 -0.13
C ILE A 17 7.86 -3.66 0.38
N GLY A 18 7.09 -4.37 -0.46
CA GLY A 18 6.52 -5.67 -0.10
C GLY A 18 7.60 -6.72 0.18
N LEU A 19 8.63 -6.79 -0.65
CA LEU A 19 9.79 -7.67 -0.45
C LEU A 19 10.55 -7.30 0.83
N ALA A 20 10.80 -6.02 1.04
CA ALA A 20 11.47 -5.54 2.25
C ALA A 20 10.67 -5.85 3.53
N ALA A 21 9.34 -5.73 3.48
CA ALA A 21 8.47 -6.12 4.59
C ALA A 21 8.51 -7.64 4.82
N ALA A 22 8.51 -8.44 3.74
CA ALA A 22 8.63 -9.90 3.82
C ALA A 22 9.93 -10.33 4.51
N LYS A 23 11.07 -9.79 4.09
CA LYS A 23 12.38 -10.02 4.73
C LYS A 23 12.35 -9.66 6.21
N ALA A 24 11.82 -8.50 6.54
CA ALA A 24 11.77 -8.03 7.93
C ALA A 24 10.84 -8.88 8.81
N LEU A 25 9.78 -9.47 8.28
CA LEU A 25 8.89 -10.39 9.00
C LEU A 25 9.48 -11.79 9.15
N LEU A 26 10.15 -12.31 8.11
CA LEU A 26 10.91 -13.56 8.22
C LEU A 26 11.95 -13.50 9.35
N ALA A 27 12.72 -12.41 9.41
CA ALA A 27 13.71 -12.19 10.46
C ALA A 27 13.09 -12.12 11.87
N ARG A 28 11.77 -11.93 11.99
CA ARG A 28 11.00 -11.95 13.24
C ARG A 28 10.29 -13.28 13.50
N GLY A 29 10.60 -14.30 12.70
CA GLY A 29 10.05 -15.64 12.86
C GLY A 29 8.62 -15.83 12.34
N TYR A 30 8.12 -14.94 11.47
CA TYR A 30 6.83 -15.16 10.82
C TYR A 30 6.95 -16.21 9.72
N THR A 31 5.88 -16.97 9.51
CA THR A 31 5.62 -17.65 8.23
C THR A 31 5.05 -16.58 7.28
N VAL A 32 5.71 -16.33 6.15
CA VAL A 32 5.34 -15.24 5.24
C VAL A 32 4.85 -15.81 3.91
N TYR A 33 3.66 -15.39 3.50
CA TYR A 33 3.09 -15.67 2.18
C TYR A 33 3.15 -14.42 1.31
N ASN A 34 3.63 -14.58 0.08
CA ASN A 34 3.56 -13.57 -0.96
C ASN A 34 2.41 -13.90 -1.91
N LEU A 35 1.47 -12.99 -2.07
CA LEU A 35 0.41 -13.03 -3.08
C LEU A 35 0.76 -12.02 -4.18
N SER A 36 1.29 -12.50 -5.29
CA SER A 36 1.61 -11.65 -6.44
C SER A 36 1.71 -12.48 -7.74
N ARG A 37 1.72 -11.80 -8.87
CA ARG A 37 1.88 -12.43 -10.19
C ARG A 37 3.24 -13.10 -10.34
N SER A 38 4.25 -12.57 -9.65
CA SER A 38 5.63 -13.05 -9.71
C SER A 38 6.08 -13.66 -8.38
N ARG A 39 7.00 -14.62 -8.44
CA ARG A 39 7.60 -15.22 -7.25
C ARG A 39 8.41 -14.19 -6.45
N CYS A 40 8.34 -14.28 -5.13
CA CYS A 40 9.25 -13.56 -4.24
C CYS A 40 10.66 -14.15 -4.35
N PRO A 41 11.71 -13.34 -4.54
CA PRO A 41 13.09 -13.83 -4.63
C PRO A 41 13.67 -14.24 -3.28
N GLU A 42 13.02 -13.85 -2.17
CA GLU A 42 13.51 -14.15 -0.82
C GLU A 42 13.23 -15.60 -0.43
N ASN A 43 14.27 -16.30 -0.03
CA ASN A 43 14.15 -17.66 0.48
C ASN A 43 13.34 -17.70 1.79
N GLY A 44 12.48 -18.71 1.93
CA GLY A 44 11.59 -18.84 3.09
C GLY A 44 10.25 -18.14 2.96
N VAL A 45 10.03 -17.32 1.91
CA VAL A 45 8.72 -16.78 1.57
C VAL A 45 7.95 -17.78 0.70
N VAL A 46 6.76 -18.16 1.13
CA VAL A 46 5.85 -19.03 0.34
C VAL A 46 5.14 -18.14 -0.70
N SER A 47 5.50 -18.32 -1.97
CA SER A 47 4.87 -17.56 -3.06
C SER A 47 3.63 -18.30 -3.59
N LEU A 48 2.51 -17.61 -3.60
CA LEU A 48 1.26 -18.02 -4.23
C LEU A 48 0.99 -17.07 -5.40
N ARG A 49 0.95 -17.62 -6.62
CA ARG A 49 0.59 -16.79 -7.79
C ARG A 49 -0.83 -16.29 -7.62
N CYS A 50 -1.01 -14.98 -7.70
CA CYS A 50 -2.29 -14.32 -7.49
C CYS A 50 -2.30 -12.97 -8.21
N ASP A 51 -3.27 -12.76 -9.07
CA ASP A 51 -3.65 -11.43 -9.53
C ASP A 51 -4.72 -10.88 -8.58
N VAL A 52 -4.42 -9.78 -7.91
CA VAL A 52 -5.37 -9.14 -6.98
C VAL A 52 -6.64 -8.61 -7.68
N CYS A 53 -6.61 -8.48 -9.01
CA CYS A 53 -7.78 -8.13 -9.81
C CYS A 53 -8.74 -9.31 -10.00
N SER A 54 -8.25 -10.55 -9.92
CA SER A 54 -9.04 -11.78 -10.08
C SER A 54 -9.60 -12.23 -8.73
N GLU A 55 -10.93 -12.28 -8.60
CA GLU A 55 -11.57 -12.77 -7.37
C GLU A 55 -11.26 -14.26 -7.15
N ALA A 56 -11.22 -15.05 -8.22
CA ALA A 56 -10.88 -16.48 -8.15
C ALA A 56 -9.44 -16.71 -7.67
N ASP A 57 -8.47 -15.95 -8.19
CA ASP A 57 -7.07 -16.05 -7.76
C ASP A 57 -6.93 -15.70 -6.28
N VAL A 58 -7.57 -14.60 -5.85
CA VAL A 58 -7.55 -14.16 -4.45
C VAL A 58 -8.17 -15.22 -3.55
N ALA A 59 -9.37 -15.70 -3.87
CA ALA A 59 -10.04 -16.74 -3.08
C ALA A 59 -9.20 -18.03 -3.00
N GLY A 60 -8.66 -18.49 -4.13
CA GLY A 60 -7.81 -19.68 -4.19
C GLY A 60 -6.51 -19.54 -3.40
N ALA A 61 -5.89 -18.35 -3.42
CA ALA A 61 -4.68 -18.07 -2.63
C ALA A 61 -4.98 -18.10 -1.12
N PHE A 62 -6.05 -17.46 -0.66
CA PHE A 62 -6.43 -17.49 0.75
C PHE A 62 -6.90 -18.86 1.23
N ALA A 63 -7.54 -19.67 0.37
CA ALA A 63 -7.86 -21.07 0.68
C ALA A 63 -6.58 -21.88 0.95
N LYS A 64 -5.53 -21.73 0.12
CA LYS A 64 -4.24 -22.38 0.34
C LYS A 64 -3.54 -21.91 1.62
N VAL A 65 -3.68 -20.63 1.99
CA VAL A 65 -3.17 -20.11 3.27
C VAL A 65 -3.94 -20.74 4.44
N ALA A 66 -5.26 -20.86 4.32
CA ALA A 66 -6.11 -21.49 5.33
C ALA A 66 -5.72 -22.96 5.55
N GLU A 67 -5.59 -23.73 4.48
CA GLU A 67 -5.17 -25.14 4.50
C GLU A 67 -3.82 -25.33 5.20
N LYS A 68 -2.81 -24.52 4.83
CA LYS A 68 -1.45 -24.67 5.34
C LYS A 68 -1.22 -24.09 6.73
N SER A 69 -1.97 -23.06 7.12
CA SER A 69 -1.67 -22.27 8.32
C SER A 69 -2.85 -22.13 9.29
N GLY A 70 -4.07 -22.42 8.88
CA GLY A 70 -5.29 -22.35 9.70
C GLY A 70 -5.78 -20.94 10.04
N GLY A 71 -4.95 -19.92 9.91
CA GLY A 71 -5.30 -18.53 10.21
C GLY A 71 -4.22 -17.55 9.85
N ILE A 72 -4.51 -16.25 9.95
CA ILE A 72 -3.63 -15.13 9.61
C ILE A 72 -3.52 -14.18 10.79
N ASP A 73 -2.31 -13.80 11.16
CA ASP A 73 -2.05 -12.79 12.19
C ASP A 73 -1.87 -11.38 11.59
N LEU A 74 -1.42 -11.30 10.34
CA LEU A 74 -1.14 -10.03 9.67
C LEU A 74 -1.42 -10.12 8.16
N LEU A 75 -2.25 -9.21 7.67
CA LEU A 75 -2.40 -8.94 6.24
C LEU A 75 -1.76 -7.60 5.90
N ILE A 76 -0.89 -7.56 4.89
CA ILE A 76 -0.33 -6.33 4.32
C ILE A 76 -0.81 -6.20 2.88
N CYS A 77 -1.73 -5.29 2.63
CA CYS A 77 -2.19 -4.91 1.31
C CYS A 77 -1.21 -3.88 0.72
N ASN A 78 -0.24 -4.37 -0.07
CA ASN A 78 0.83 -3.53 -0.61
C ASN A 78 0.86 -3.49 -2.15
N ALA A 79 0.27 -4.46 -2.84
CA ALA A 79 0.19 -4.46 -4.29
C ALA A 79 -0.44 -3.16 -4.82
N GLY A 80 0.18 -2.58 -5.84
CA GLY A 80 -0.26 -1.34 -6.46
C GLY A 80 0.78 -0.77 -7.40
N TYR A 81 0.36 0.16 -8.25
CA TYR A 81 1.21 0.89 -9.17
C TYR A 81 0.72 2.33 -9.34
N GLY A 82 1.44 3.13 -10.09
CA GLY A 82 1.11 4.52 -10.37
C GLY A 82 0.89 4.79 -11.84
N ILE A 83 0.02 5.76 -12.14
CA ILE A 83 -0.09 6.38 -13.45
C ILE A 83 0.13 7.88 -13.30
N SER A 84 0.67 8.51 -14.34
CA SER A 84 0.89 9.97 -14.40
C SER A 84 0.53 10.51 -15.78
N GLY A 85 -0.08 11.68 -15.80
CA GLY A 85 -0.52 12.41 -16.99
C GLY A 85 -1.64 13.39 -16.67
N ALA A 86 -1.98 14.25 -17.62
CA ALA A 86 -3.14 15.13 -17.47
C ALA A 86 -4.43 14.29 -17.46
N VAL A 87 -5.40 14.70 -16.65
CA VAL A 87 -6.67 13.96 -16.50
C VAL A 87 -7.39 13.82 -17.82
N GLU A 88 -7.44 14.86 -18.63
CA GLU A 88 -8.13 14.84 -19.94
C GLU A 88 -7.45 13.97 -21.00
N PHE A 89 -6.17 13.65 -20.84
CA PHE A 89 -5.40 12.78 -21.77
C PHE A 89 -5.10 11.40 -21.16
N THR A 90 -5.68 11.07 -20.01
CA THR A 90 -5.57 9.74 -19.44
C THR A 90 -6.71 8.86 -19.93
N ASP A 91 -6.38 7.71 -20.52
CA ASP A 91 -7.41 6.78 -20.99
C ASP A 91 -8.27 6.25 -19.84
N ASN A 92 -9.58 6.16 -20.07
CA ASN A 92 -10.52 5.63 -19.08
C ASN A 92 -10.12 4.22 -18.64
N ALA A 93 -9.67 3.37 -19.56
CA ALA A 93 -9.22 2.01 -19.27
C ALA A 93 -8.03 1.99 -18.31
N ASP A 94 -7.09 2.94 -18.40
CA ASP A 94 -5.94 3.06 -17.52
C ASP A 94 -6.35 3.51 -16.13
N ALA A 95 -7.22 4.51 -16.05
CA ALA A 95 -7.77 4.97 -14.78
C ALA A 95 -8.54 3.84 -14.06
N GLU A 96 -9.41 3.12 -14.78
CA GLU A 96 -10.14 1.97 -14.24
C GLU A 96 -9.20 0.85 -13.79
N ARG A 97 -8.20 0.50 -14.61
CA ARG A 97 -7.22 -0.53 -14.29
C ARG A 97 -6.43 -0.19 -13.02
N LEU A 98 -6.06 1.09 -12.85
CA LEU A 98 -5.44 1.56 -11.63
C LEU A 98 -6.32 1.30 -10.40
N PHE A 99 -7.60 1.66 -10.46
CA PHE A 99 -8.53 1.42 -9.35
C PHE A 99 -8.79 -0.06 -9.14
N LYS A 100 -8.89 -0.87 -10.19
CA LYS A 100 -9.01 -2.33 -10.09
C LYS A 100 -7.87 -2.94 -9.27
N VAL A 101 -6.63 -2.49 -9.47
CA VAL A 101 -5.47 -2.96 -8.71
C VAL A 101 -5.41 -2.30 -7.32
N ASN A 102 -5.33 -0.96 -7.28
CA ASN A 102 -4.98 -0.22 -6.08
C ASN A 102 -6.09 -0.23 -5.01
N PHE A 103 -7.36 -0.26 -5.41
CA PHE A 103 -8.50 -0.19 -4.51
C PHE A 103 -9.27 -1.51 -4.44
N PHE A 104 -9.83 -1.97 -5.55
CA PHE A 104 -10.64 -3.19 -5.57
C PHE A 104 -9.83 -4.46 -5.26
N GLY A 105 -8.55 -4.51 -5.67
CA GLY A 105 -7.63 -5.58 -5.29
C GLY A 105 -7.41 -5.65 -3.78
N VAL A 106 -7.24 -4.50 -3.13
CA VAL A 106 -7.13 -4.42 -1.66
C VAL A 106 -8.42 -4.88 -1.00
N TYR A 107 -9.58 -4.40 -1.48
CA TYR A 107 -10.89 -4.81 -0.98
C TYR A 107 -11.10 -6.33 -1.05
N LYS A 108 -10.82 -6.94 -2.21
CA LYS A 108 -10.94 -8.40 -2.40
C LYS A 108 -10.05 -9.18 -1.44
N CYS A 109 -8.79 -8.75 -1.28
CA CYS A 109 -7.86 -9.38 -0.35
C CYS A 109 -8.32 -9.28 1.10
N ILE A 110 -8.83 -8.11 1.53
CA ILE A 110 -9.37 -7.93 2.88
C ILE A 110 -10.59 -8.83 3.08
N LYS A 111 -11.57 -8.80 2.15
CA LYS A 111 -12.77 -9.63 2.19
C LYS A 111 -12.44 -11.11 2.39
N SER A 112 -11.52 -11.65 1.60
CA SER A 112 -11.09 -13.05 1.66
C SER A 112 -10.27 -13.38 2.92
N ALA A 113 -9.52 -12.41 3.47
CA ALA A 113 -8.71 -12.61 4.66
C ALA A 113 -9.51 -12.54 5.98
N LEU A 114 -10.65 -11.83 6.01
CA LEU A 114 -11.39 -11.56 7.25
C LEU A 114 -11.76 -12.80 8.07
N PRO A 115 -12.25 -13.94 7.48
CA PRO A 115 -12.50 -15.14 8.26
C PRO A 115 -11.26 -15.67 8.97
N LEU A 116 -10.10 -15.65 8.29
CA LEU A 116 -8.82 -16.13 8.81
C LEU A 116 -8.22 -15.19 9.84
N LEU A 117 -8.43 -13.87 9.70
CA LEU A 117 -8.00 -12.84 10.65
C LEU A 117 -8.82 -12.88 11.95
N ARG A 118 -10.12 -13.18 11.87
CA ARG A 118 -11.00 -13.35 13.05
C ARG A 118 -10.60 -14.57 13.88
N ALA A 119 -10.31 -15.66 13.21
CA ALA A 119 -9.87 -16.88 13.88
C ALA A 119 -8.50 -16.72 14.54
N GLY A 120 -7.60 -15.91 13.92
CA GLY A 120 -6.19 -15.89 14.26
C GLY A 120 -5.57 -17.30 14.17
N LYS A 121 -4.27 -17.44 14.02
CA LYS A 121 -3.69 -18.79 13.94
C LYS A 121 -3.89 -19.66 15.19
N ASN A 122 -4.07 -19.04 16.35
CA ASN A 122 -4.12 -19.74 17.64
C ASN A 122 -5.43 -19.56 18.40
N GLY A 123 -6.48 -18.97 17.79
CA GLY A 123 -7.77 -18.70 18.44
C GLY A 123 -7.70 -17.70 19.62
N LYS A 124 -6.53 -17.15 19.90
CA LYS A 124 -6.28 -16.33 21.10
C LYS A 124 -6.19 -14.82 20.83
N LYS A 125 -5.96 -14.39 19.58
CA LYS A 125 -5.80 -12.98 19.24
C LYS A 125 -6.18 -12.70 17.80
N ALA A 126 -7.07 -11.73 17.62
CA ALA A 126 -7.48 -11.27 16.31
C ALA A 126 -6.30 -10.73 15.50
N GLY A 127 -6.36 -10.91 14.19
CA GLY A 127 -5.33 -10.48 13.25
C GLY A 127 -5.29 -8.98 13.05
N ARG A 128 -4.41 -8.53 12.18
CA ARG A 128 -4.13 -7.13 11.88
C ARG A 128 -4.11 -6.89 10.38
N ILE A 129 -4.51 -5.70 9.97
CA ILE A 129 -4.49 -5.28 8.56
C ILE A 129 -3.66 -4.01 8.43
N ILE A 130 -2.70 -4.04 7.51
CA ILE A 130 -1.99 -2.84 7.05
C ILE A 130 -2.36 -2.60 5.60
N VAL A 131 -2.80 -1.38 5.30
CA VAL A 131 -3.04 -0.91 3.94
C VAL A 131 -1.93 0.08 3.60
N THR A 132 -1.14 -0.22 2.56
CA THR A 132 -0.09 0.66 2.06
C THR A 132 -0.71 1.80 1.26
N SER A 133 -0.80 2.95 1.89
CA SER A 133 -1.25 4.21 1.32
C SER A 133 -0.06 5.11 0.98
N SER A 134 -0.29 6.36 0.69
CA SER A 134 0.71 7.35 0.29
C SER A 134 0.43 8.72 0.94
N ALA A 135 1.45 9.55 1.04
CA ALA A 135 1.28 10.97 1.32
C ALA A 135 0.42 11.67 0.25
N ALA A 136 0.46 11.16 -0.99
CA ALA A 136 -0.42 11.59 -2.09
C ALA A 136 -1.92 11.41 -1.81
N ALA A 137 -2.29 10.61 -0.81
CA ALA A 137 -3.67 10.50 -0.34
C ALA A 137 -4.18 11.76 0.39
N VAL A 138 -3.28 12.62 0.82
CA VAL A 138 -3.57 13.90 1.51
C VAL A 138 -3.25 15.08 0.60
N PHE A 139 -2.17 14.94 -0.17
CA PHE A 139 -1.71 15.95 -1.11
C PHE A 139 -2.00 15.47 -2.53
N ALA A 140 -3.02 16.03 -3.17
CA ALA A 140 -3.31 15.72 -4.56
C ALA A 140 -2.20 16.32 -5.44
N ILE A 141 -1.32 15.46 -5.96
CA ILE A 141 -0.18 15.88 -6.79
C ILE A 141 -0.71 16.12 -8.21
N PRO A 142 -0.42 17.28 -8.84
CA PRO A 142 -0.75 17.55 -10.23
C PRO A 142 -0.21 16.44 -11.14
N PHE A 143 -0.96 16.10 -12.18
CA PHE A 143 -0.65 15.03 -13.14
C PHE A 143 -0.47 13.63 -12.54
N GLN A 144 -0.98 13.42 -11.30
CA GLN A 144 -1.06 12.14 -10.61
C GLN A 144 -2.45 11.96 -9.92
N ALA A 145 -3.49 12.57 -10.48
CA ALA A 145 -4.81 12.68 -9.85
C ALA A 145 -5.41 11.31 -9.52
N PHE A 146 -5.43 10.37 -10.47
CA PHE A 146 -6.02 9.04 -10.26
C PHE A 146 -5.30 8.22 -9.19
N TYR A 147 -3.96 8.28 -9.16
CA TYR A 147 -3.19 7.63 -8.11
C TYR A 147 -3.53 8.24 -6.73
N SER A 148 -3.49 9.56 -6.63
CA SER A 148 -3.84 10.28 -5.39
C SER A 148 -5.25 9.93 -4.91
N ALA A 149 -6.23 9.91 -5.83
CA ALA A 149 -7.61 9.53 -5.54
C ALA A 149 -7.71 8.07 -5.04
N SER A 150 -7.00 7.12 -5.70
CA SER A 150 -6.99 5.73 -5.27
C SER A 150 -6.42 5.55 -3.86
N LYS A 151 -5.38 6.30 -3.51
CA LYS A 151 -4.77 6.25 -2.16
C LYS A 151 -5.61 6.97 -1.10
N ALA A 152 -6.33 8.03 -1.48
CA ALA A 152 -7.33 8.67 -0.60
C ALA A 152 -8.51 7.73 -0.30
N ALA A 153 -9.02 7.03 -1.33
CA ALA A 153 -10.05 6.01 -1.16
C ALA A 153 -9.61 4.88 -0.21
N LEU A 154 -8.34 4.44 -0.30
CA LEU A 154 -7.79 3.46 0.63
C LEU A 154 -7.72 3.96 2.08
N ASN A 155 -7.41 5.24 2.30
CA ASN A 155 -7.45 5.81 3.65
C ASN A 155 -8.86 5.77 4.21
N SER A 156 -9.86 6.19 3.42
CA SER A 156 -11.27 6.17 3.82
C SER A 156 -11.74 4.75 4.16
N LEU A 157 -11.43 3.77 3.29
CA LEU A 157 -11.73 2.36 3.53
C LEU A 157 -11.10 1.84 4.82
N ALA A 158 -9.81 2.13 5.05
CA ALA A 158 -9.10 1.67 6.23
C ALA A 158 -9.68 2.28 7.53
N PHE A 159 -10.12 3.55 7.49
CA PHE A 159 -10.73 4.20 8.65
C PHE A 159 -12.10 3.60 8.98
N ALA A 160 -12.95 3.36 7.98
CA ALA A 160 -14.24 2.67 8.17
C ALA A 160 -14.03 1.26 8.75
N LEU A 161 -13.15 0.47 8.13
CA LEU A 161 -12.82 -0.89 8.57
C LEU A 161 -12.25 -0.93 10.00
N SER A 162 -11.50 0.10 10.43
CA SER A 162 -10.99 0.17 11.81
C SER A 162 -12.11 0.20 12.84
N ASN A 163 -13.25 0.82 12.51
CA ASN A 163 -14.44 0.83 13.37
C ASN A 163 -15.24 -0.46 13.22
N GLU A 164 -15.57 -0.87 12.00
CA GLU A 164 -16.36 -2.07 11.72
C GLU A 164 -15.74 -3.34 12.32
N LEU A 165 -14.41 -3.46 12.27
CA LEU A 165 -13.69 -4.65 12.72
C LEU A 165 -13.29 -4.60 14.19
N SER A 166 -13.53 -3.49 14.88
CA SER A 166 -13.20 -3.33 16.31
C SER A 166 -13.92 -4.36 17.18
N LEU A 167 -15.18 -4.71 16.84
CA LEU A 167 -15.94 -5.77 17.50
C LEU A 167 -15.21 -7.12 17.52
N PHE A 168 -14.43 -7.40 16.47
CA PHE A 168 -13.65 -8.64 16.37
C PHE A 168 -12.24 -8.49 16.93
N GLY A 169 -11.87 -7.32 17.45
CA GLY A 169 -10.53 -7.01 17.93
C GLY A 169 -9.47 -6.89 16.81
N ILE A 170 -9.89 -6.87 15.53
CA ILE A 170 -8.98 -6.69 14.39
C ILE A 170 -8.57 -5.22 14.31
N GLN A 171 -7.26 -4.97 14.26
CA GLN A 171 -6.73 -3.61 14.14
C GLN A 171 -6.37 -3.33 12.67
N VAL A 172 -6.76 -2.15 12.18
CA VAL A 172 -6.49 -1.71 10.80
C VAL A 172 -5.66 -0.44 10.81
N CYS A 173 -4.65 -0.36 9.95
CA CYS A 173 -3.80 0.82 9.80
C CYS A 173 -3.57 1.19 8.34
N ALA A 174 -3.90 2.42 7.97
CA ALA A 174 -3.40 3.04 6.75
C ALA A 174 -1.97 3.56 6.97
N VAL A 175 -0.99 2.95 6.32
CA VAL A 175 0.40 3.40 6.36
C VAL A 175 0.66 4.30 5.16
N MET A 176 0.65 5.61 5.40
CA MET A 176 0.95 6.61 4.38
C MET A 176 2.46 6.75 4.22
N LEU A 177 2.95 6.36 3.06
CA LEU A 177 4.37 6.44 2.71
C LEU A 177 4.67 7.78 2.03
N GLY A 178 5.79 8.40 2.38
CA GLY A 178 6.43 9.39 1.53
C GLY A 178 7.23 8.70 0.43
N ASP A 179 8.17 9.42 -0.19
CA ASP A 179 9.00 8.88 -1.27
C ASP A 179 9.88 7.73 -0.81
N VAL A 180 9.89 6.67 -1.62
CA VAL A 180 10.64 5.45 -1.36
C VAL A 180 11.33 4.99 -2.64
N ARG A 181 12.63 4.84 -2.58
CA ARG A 181 13.44 4.36 -3.70
C ARG A 181 13.16 2.87 -3.94
N THR A 182 12.42 2.58 -5.00
CA THR A 182 12.05 1.23 -5.45
C THR A 182 11.86 1.23 -6.97
N GLY A 183 11.63 0.08 -7.58
CA GLY A 183 11.22 -0.03 -8.99
C GLY A 183 9.82 0.52 -9.29
N PHE A 184 9.10 1.07 -8.31
CA PHE A 184 7.80 1.71 -8.51
C PHE A 184 7.87 2.90 -9.46
N THR A 185 8.95 3.70 -9.36
CA THR A 185 9.19 4.88 -10.22
C THR A 185 9.31 4.49 -11.68
N ASP A 186 10.05 3.40 -11.96
CA ASP A 186 10.26 2.92 -13.34
C ASP A 186 9.02 2.18 -13.88
N ALA A 187 8.27 1.51 -13.01
CA ALA A 187 7.03 0.81 -13.35
C ALA A 187 5.79 1.72 -13.47
N ARG A 188 5.92 3.02 -13.17
CA ARG A 188 4.83 3.99 -13.37
C ARG A 188 4.51 4.12 -14.84
N GLU A 189 3.23 3.96 -15.19
CA GLU A 189 2.72 4.26 -16.51
C GLU A 189 2.60 5.78 -16.67
N LYS A 190 3.11 6.32 -17.79
CA LYS A 190 3.22 7.77 -17.99
C LYS A 190 2.67 8.13 -19.36
N THR A 191 1.80 9.13 -19.41
CA THR A 191 1.46 9.79 -20.66
C THR A 191 1.92 11.24 -20.62
N PHE A 192 2.50 11.69 -21.73
CA PHE A 192 2.91 13.07 -21.96
C PHE A 192 2.02 13.74 -23.01
N ALA A 193 0.89 13.11 -23.34
CA ALA A 193 -0.09 13.70 -24.26
C ALA A 193 -0.54 15.06 -23.72
N GLY A 194 -0.53 16.07 -24.57
CA GLY A 194 -0.87 17.44 -24.22
C GLY A 194 0.21 18.22 -23.46
N ASP A 195 1.45 17.73 -23.32
CA ASP A 195 2.50 18.44 -22.56
C ASP A 195 2.80 19.83 -23.13
N GLU A 196 2.73 20.02 -24.45
CA GLU A 196 2.86 21.34 -25.09
C GLU A 196 1.71 22.29 -24.70
N LEU A 197 0.46 21.78 -24.69
CA LEU A 197 -0.72 22.52 -24.27
C LEU A 197 -0.60 23.00 -22.82
N TYR A 198 0.01 22.19 -21.96
CA TYR A 198 0.28 22.49 -20.57
C TYR A 198 1.64 23.19 -20.34
N GLY A 199 2.28 23.71 -21.38
CA GLY A 199 3.56 24.43 -21.26
C GLY A 199 4.68 23.61 -20.61
N SER A 200 4.76 22.32 -20.94
CA SER A 200 5.72 21.35 -20.39
C SER A 200 5.56 21.05 -18.89
N MET A 201 4.43 21.42 -18.29
CA MET A 201 4.20 21.16 -16.86
C MET A 201 4.02 19.68 -16.56
N ILE A 202 3.48 18.87 -17.49
CA ILE A 202 3.33 17.41 -17.28
C ILE A 202 4.69 16.76 -17.12
N SER A 203 5.59 16.99 -18.07
CA SER A 203 6.93 16.44 -18.04
C SER A 203 7.76 16.97 -16.87
N HIS A 204 7.57 18.24 -16.49
CA HIS A 204 8.20 18.82 -15.31
C HIS A 204 7.76 18.11 -14.03
N SER A 205 6.44 17.97 -13.82
CA SER A 205 5.87 17.31 -12.65
C SER A 205 6.32 15.85 -12.54
N VAL A 206 6.31 15.11 -13.65
CA VAL A 206 6.77 13.71 -13.67
C VAL A 206 8.24 13.62 -13.27
N ARG A 207 9.11 14.48 -13.83
CA ARG A 207 10.52 14.51 -13.46
C ARG A 207 10.75 14.88 -11.98
N ALA A 208 9.97 15.83 -11.45
CA ALA A 208 10.05 16.21 -10.03
C ALA A 208 9.68 15.03 -9.12
N MET A 209 8.57 14.33 -9.41
CA MET A 209 8.16 13.13 -8.67
C MET A 209 9.23 12.03 -8.72
N GLU A 210 9.78 11.74 -9.90
CA GLU A 210 10.84 10.73 -10.05
C GLU A 210 12.09 11.07 -9.26
N LYS A 211 12.51 12.33 -9.29
CA LYS A 211 13.66 12.82 -8.51
C LYS A 211 13.43 12.61 -7.01
N ASP A 212 12.27 13.00 -6.50
CA ASP A 212 11.92 12.84 -5.09
C ASP A 212 11.89 11.35 -4.69
N GLU A 213 11.29 10.49 -5.50
CA GLU A 213 11.22 9.04 -5.25
C GLU A 213 12.61 8.37 -5.28
N ARG A 214 13.46 8.73 -6.25
CA ARG A 214 14.84 8.21 -6.34
C ARG A 214 15.70 8.68 -5.17
N GLY A 215 15.46 9.88 -4.64
CA GLY A 215 16.07 10.43 -3.43
C GLY A 215 15.41 9.97 -2.13
N GLY A 216 14.32 9.19 -2.21
CA GLY A 216 13.51 8.77 -1.09
C GLY A 216 14.15 7.75 -0.15
N MET A 217 13.38 7.33 0.83
CA MET A 217 13.80 6.33 1.82
C MET A 217 14.13 4.98 1.15
N SER A 218 15.03 4.20 1.75
CA SER A 218 15.24 2.83 1.28
C SER A 218 14.03 1.93 1.57
N ALA A 219 13.73 1.00 0.66
CA ALA A 219 12.67 0.01 0.84
C ALA A 219 12.82 -0.77 2.16
N ASP A 220 14.07 -1.13 2.53
CA ASP A 220 14.36 -1.87 3.76
C ASP A 220 14.01 -1.07 5.02
N ALA A 221 14.32 0.23 5.04
CA ALA A 221 13.94 1.09 6.16
C ALA A 221 12.41 1.16 6.32
N VAL A 222 11.68 1.26 5.21
CA VAL A 222 10.22 1.27 5.18
C VAL A 222 9.66 -0.09 5.60
N GLY A 223 10.17 -1.20 5.07
CA GLY A 223 9.77 -2.57 5.43
C GLY A 223 9.92 -2.82 6.94
N ARG A 224 11.09 -2.49 7.52
CA ARG A 224 11.29 -2.56 8.98
C ARG A 224 10.32 -1.67 9.75
N LYS A 225 9.95 -0.51 9.22
CA LYS A 225 8.99 0.40 9.87
C LYS A 225 7.57 -0.17 9.84
N ILE A 226 7.13 -0.75 8.73
CA ILE A 226 5.84 -1.43 8.59
C ILE A 226 5.75 -2.56 9.62
N CYS A 227 6.79 -3.39 9.75
CA CYS A 227 6.82 -4.47 10.75
C CYS A 227 6.69 -3.94 12.17
N ARG A 228 7.43 -2.86 12.53
CA ARG A 228 7.30 -2.24 13.85
C ARG A 228 5.89 -1.68 14.12
N ILE A 229 5.22 -1.15 13.09
CA ILE A 229 3.83 -0.69 13.20
C ILE A 229 2.91 -1.89 13.45
N ALA A 230 3.08 -2.98 12.68
CA ALA A 230 2.30 -4.21 12.83
C ALA A 230 2.43 -4.85 14.22
N GLU A 231 3.57 -4.70 14.89
CA GLU A 231 3.84 -5.32 16.19
C GLU A 231 3.47 -4.46 17.41
N LYS A 232 3.05 -3.22 17.22
CA LYS A 232 2.61 -2.37 18.33
C LYS A 232 1.43 -3.00 19.07
N ARG A 233 1.39 -2.92 20.40
CA ARG A 233 0.26 -3.40 21.20
C ARG A 233 -1.07 -2.81 20.74
N ARG A 234 -1.08 -1.49 20.49
CA ARG A 234 -2.19 -0.76 19.85
C ARG A 234 -1.66 -0.16 18.55
N MET A 235 -2.10 -0.68 17.44
CA MET A 235 -1.73 -0.18 16.12
C MET A 235 -2.50 1.11 15.83
N PRO A 236 -1.84 2.20 15.39
CA PRO A 236 -2.57 3.42 15.04
C PRO A 236 -3.44 3.18 13.80
N VAL A 237 -4.60 3.84 13.73
CA VAL A 237 -5.47 3.77 12.54
C VAL A 237 -4.78 4.36 11.30
N ARG A 238 -3.91 5.36 11.52
CA ARG A 238 -3.11 6.00 10.48
C ARG A 238 -1.68 6.23 10.95
N CYS A 239 -0.71 5.97 10.10
CA CYS A 239 0.70 6.25 10.36
C CYS A 239 1.40 6.79 9.12
N THR A 240 2.06 7.93 9.22
CA THR A 240 2.90 8.48 8.15
C THR A 240 4.34 8.02 8.35
N VAL A 241 4.99 7.57 7.28
CA VAL A 241 6.40 7.15 7.27
C VAL A 241 7.21 8.14 6.44
N GLY A 242 8.33 8.59 7.01
CA GLY A 242 9.17 9.69 6.50
C GLY A 242 9.01 10.95 7.34
N GLY A 243 10.12 11.52 7.83
CA GLY A 243 10.12 12.69 8.72
C GLY A 243 9.48 13.93 8.06
N LYS A 244 9.94 14.27 6.86
CA LYS A 244 9.42 15.34 5.99
C LYS A 244 7.89 15.22 5.82
N TYR A 245 7.40 14.01 5.50
CA TYR A 245 5.97 13.77 5.25
C TYR A 245 5.10 13.79 6.49
N LYS A 246 5.64 13.41 7.65
CA LYS A 246 4.93 13.58 8.93
C LYS A 246 4.62 15.03 9.21
N LEU A 247 5.63 15.90 9.00
CA LEU A 247 5.46 17.34 9.17
C LEU A 247 4.42 17.88 8.17
N PHE A 248 4.52 17.51 6.90
CA PHE A 248 3.58 17.96 5.87
C PHE A 248 2.15 17.52 6.17
N VAL A 249 1.93 16.26 6.52
CA VAL A 249 0.61 15.73 6.89
C VAL A 249 0.08 16.37 8.18
N PHE A 250 0.93 16.78 9.09
CA PHE A 250 0.53 17.57 10.26
C PHE A 250 0.09 18.98 9.84
N LEU A 251 0.91 19.68 9.08
CA LEU A 251 0.62 21.03 8.59
C LEU A 251 -0.64 21.09 7.72
N SER A 252 -0.91 20.05 6.91
CA SER A 252 -2.12 20.02 6.08
C SER A 252 -3.43 20.07 6.87
N ARG A 253 -3.40 19.71 8.15
CA ARG A 253 -4.59 19.83 9.02
C ARG A 253 -4.86 21.25 9.49
N LEU A 254 -3.85 22.11 9.45
CA LEU A 254 -3.90 23.48 9.94
C LEU A 254 -4.08 24.48 8.80
N LEU A 255 -3.66 24.14 7.59
CA LEU A 255 -3.67 25.04 6.45
C LEU A 255 -5.00 24.93 5.68
N PRO A 256 -5.59 26.06 5.25
CA PRO A 256 -6.70 26.05 4.30
C PRO A 256 -6.34 25.31 3.01
N GLN A 257 -7.30 24.57 2.41
CA GLN A 257 -7.08 23.76 1.21
C GLN A 257 -6.49 24.58 0.04
N ARG A 258 -6.94 25.81 -0.13
CA ARG A 258 -6.43 26.72 -1.19
C ARG A 258 -4.93 26.97 -1.05
N LEU A 259 -4.43 27.13 0.18
CA LEU A 259 -3.00 27.34 0.44
C LEU A 259 -2.21 26.06 0.22
N GLN A 260 -2.74 24.90 0.65
CA GLN A 260 -2.13 23.60 0.39
C GLN A 260 -1.95 23.39 -1.12
N ASN A 261 -3.01 23.57 -1.91
CA ASN A 261 -2.95 23.40 -3.37
C ASN A 261 -1.93 24.35 -4.02
N LYS A 262 -1.85 25.60 -3.55
CA LYS A 262 -0.86 26.57 -4.05
C LYS A 262 0.59 26.13 -3.76
N ILE A 263 0.85 25.56 -2.57
CA ILE A 263 2.17 25.05 -2.20
C ILE A 263 2.52 23.83 -3.07
N ILE A 264 1.60 22.87 -3.21
CA ILE A 264 1.81 21.67 -4.02
C ILE A 264 2.00 22.05 -5.49
N GLY A 265 1.21 22.98 -6.04
CA GLY A 265 1.42 23.49 -7.39
C GLY A 265 2.83 24.04 -7.60
N LYS A 266 3.32 24.89 -6.69
CA LYS A 266 4.71 25.41 -6.77
C LYS A 266 5.81 24.35 -6.67
N MET A 267 5.53 23.18 -6.07
CA MET A 267 6.51 22.10 -5.95
C MET A 267 6.59 21.24 -7.21
N TYR A 268 5.47 21.12 -7.94
CA TYR A 268 5.34 20.13 -9.03
C TYR A 268 4.97 20.76 -10.39
N MET A 269 4.69 22.02 -10.46
CA MET A 269 4.36 22.78 -11.69
C MET A 269 5.35 23.91 -11.92
#